data_ea9dad0450ad06087c2831ecbda756e2
#
_entry.id   ea9dad0450ad06087c2831ecbda756e2
#
_cell.length_a   1.000
_cell.length_b   1.000
_cell.length_c   1.000
_cell.angle_alpha   90.00
_cell.angle_beta   90.00
_cell.angle_gamma   90.00
#
_symmetry.space_group_name_H-M   'P 1'
#
loop_
_entity.id
_entity.type
_entity.pdbx_description
1 polymer ?
#
loop_
_entity_poly.entity_id
_entity_poly.type
_entity_poly.pdbx_seq_one_letter_code
_entity_poly.pdbx_strand_id
1 'polypeptide(L)'
;MSPILGIWASSRAAAAGDYESIATVTVGSGGAANVEFTSIGTDWTHLQVRAIVRTNYTGANSDGLKINFNGDTANNYAWHQVGGNGATAFAQVGSTTGTIYAAYIASNSTGSNTFGATIIDVLDYRNTNKYKTLRNLTGIDNNGNGLLMLGSGLWQNTNAITSIKFTQWDGTSFNQHSHFALYGCKSA
;
A
#
# COMPACT_ATOMS: atom_id res chain seq x y z
N MET A 1 -45.75 -14.40 -42.46
CA MET A 1 -45.03 -14.85 -41.24
C MET A 1 -43.64 -14.20 -41.28
N SER A 2 -43.39 -13.20 -40.45
CA SER A 2 -42.08 -12.55 -40.37
C SER A 2 -41.16 -13.35 -39.43
N PRO A 3 -39.92 -13.59 -39.79
CA PRO A 3 -38.98 -14.24 -38.91
C PRO A 3 -38.58 -13.32 -37.78
N ILE A 4 -38.73 -13.78 -36.55
CA ILE A 4 -38.24 -13.14 -35.33
C ILE A 4 -36.73 -13.24 -35.36
N LEU A 5 -36.00 -12.12 -35.56
CA LEU A 5 -34.57 -12.03 -35.32
C LEU A 5 -34.36 -12.16 -33.80
N GLY A 6 -33.88 -13.32 -33.37
CA GLY A 6 -33.39 -13.51 -32.01
C GLY A 6 -32.16 -12.62 -31.79
N ILE A 7 -32.30 -11.63 -30.92
CA ILE A 7 -31.18 -10.84 -30.43
C ILE A 7 -30.37 -11.76 -29.51
N TRP A 8 -29.25 -12.29 -30.00
CA TRP A 8 -28.24 -12.90 -29.16
C TRP A 8 -27.58 -11.78 -28.37
N ALA A 9 -28.08 -11.53 -27.17
CA ALA A 9 -27.31 -10.77 -26.18
C ALA A 9 -26.11 -11.61 -25.81
N SER A 10 -25.00 -11.41 -26.51
CA SER A 10 -23.71 -11.92 -26.07
C SER A 10 -23.35 -11.17 -24.79
N SER A 11 -23.65 -11.77 -23.65
CA SER A 11 -23.00 -11.38 -22.39
C SER A 11 -21.51 -11.75 -22.51
N ARG A 12 -20.74 -10.95 -23.20
CA ARG A 12 -19.29 -10.95 -23.01
C ARG A 12 -19.11 -10.56 -21.54
N ALA A 13 -18.69 -11.52 -20.70
CA ALA A 13 -18.03 -11.15 -19.47
C ALA A 13 -16.97 -10.11 -19.87
N ALA A 14 -17.06 -8.90 -19.29
CA ALA A 14 -16.05 -7.88 -19.56
C ALA A 14 -14.70 -8.54 -19.29
N ALA A 15 -13.82 -8.54 -20.28
CA ALA A 15 -12.47 -9.03 -20.08
C ALA A 15 -11.90 -8.25 -18.90
N ALA A 16 -11.37 -8.95 -17.89
CA ALA A 16 -10.73 -8.30 -16.77
C ALA A 16 -9.71 -7.30 -17.31
N GLY A 17 -9.81 -6.03 -16.92
CA GLY A 17 -8.92 -4.96 -17.38
C GLY A 17 -7.47 -5.22 -16.95
N ASP A 18 -6.54 -4.53 -17.58
CA ASP A 18 -5.12 -4.66 -17.24
C ASP A 18 -4.77 -3.98 -15.89
N TYR A 19 -5.71 -3.22 -15.34
CA TYR A 19 -5.64 -2.56 -14.04
C TYR A 19 -7.02 -2.56 -13.39
N GLU A 20 -7.19 -3.30 -12.30
CA GLU A 20 -8.49 -3.51 -11.67
C GLU A 20 -8.42 -3.38 -10.14
N SER A 21 -9.50 -2.90 -9.54
CA SER A 21 -9.66 -2.89 -8.09
C SER A 21 -9.90 -4.31 -7.56
N ILE A 22 -9.07 -4.75 -6.61
CA ILE A 22 -9.22 -6.05 -5.92
C ILE A 22 -10.05 -5.87 -4.64
N ALA A 23 -9.65 -4.90 -3.81
CA ALA A 23 -10.27 -4.67 -2.52
C ALA A 23 -10.03 -3.25 -2.02
N THR A 24 -10.94 -2.78 -1.17
CA THR A 24 -10.85 -1.47 -0.56
C THR A 24 -11.24 -1.55 0.91
N VAL A 25 -10.48 -0.86 1.78
CA VAL A 25 -10.77 -0.71 3.20
C VAL A 25 -10.80 0.77 3.55
N THR A 26 -11.90 1.23 4.13
CA THR A 26 -12.01 2.55 4.75
C THR A 26 -12.16 2.37 6.26
N VAL A 27 -11.30 3.04 7.01
CA VAL A 27 -11.29 2.95 8.48
C VAL A 27 -12.49 3.71 9.04
N GLY A 28 -13.27 3.03 9.87
CA GLY A 28 -14.46 3.57 10.54
C GLY A 28 -14.13 4.41 11.78
N SER A 29 -15.18 4.87 12.48
CA SER A 29 -15.08 5.81 13.62
C SER A 29 -14.26 5.30 14.81
N GLY A 30 -14.11 3.99 14.97
CA GLY A 30 -13.29 3.39 16.04
C GLY A 30 -11.79 3.36 15.76
N GLY A 31 -11.35 3.78 14.57
CA GLY A 31 -9.98 3.54 14.10
C GLY A 31 -9.71 2.07 13.79
N ALA A 32 -8.49 1.74 13.39
CA ALA A 32 -8.08 0.36 13.13
C ALA A 32 -6.60 0.16 13.51
N ALA A 33 -6.32 -0.86 14.31
CA ALA A 33 -4.95 -1.21 14.72
C ALA A 33 -4.10 -1.69 13.53
N ASN A 34 -4.73 -2.24 12.51
CA ASN A 34 -4.09 -2.63 11.25
C ASN A 34 -5.12 -2.63 10.12
N VAL A 35 -4.64 -2.67 8.89
CA VAL A 35 -5.42 -2.97 7.69
C VAL A 35 -4.76 -4.14 6.99
N GLU A 36 -5.53 -5.16 6.64
CA GLU A 36 -4.99 -6.35 5.98
C GLU A 36 -5.86 -6.74 4.79
N PHE A 37 -5.21 -6.97 3.66
CA PHE A 37 -5.80 -7.63 2.50
C PHE A 37 -5.38 -9.09 2.53
N THR A 38 -6.34 -10.00 2.54
CA THR A 38 -6.13 -11.46 2.57
C THR A 38 -6.70 -12.12 1.33
N SER A 39 -6.32 -13.37 1.10
CA SER A 39 -6.84 -14.16 -0.03
C SER A 39 -6.63 -13.46 -1.38
N ILE A 40 -5.46 -12.81 -1.54
CA ILE A 40 -5.11 -12.17 -2.80
C ILE A 40 -4.97 -13.26 -3.86
N GLY A 41 -5.78 -13.16 -4.93
CA GLY A 41 -5.80 -14.13 -6.03
C GLY A 41 -4.53 -14.12 -6.87
N THR A 42 -4.53 -14.90 -7.95
CA THR A 42 -3.35 -15.07 -8.83
C THR A 42 -3.54 -14.49 -10.23
N ASP A 43 -4.56 -13.67 -10.42
CA ASP A 43 -5.00 -13.21 -11.75
C ASP A 43 -4.14 -12.08 -12.33
N TRP A 44 -3.29 -11.46 -11.50
CA TRP A 44 -2.45 -10.33 -11.88
C TRP A 44 -0.96 -10.66 -11.81
N THR A 45 -0.15 -9.83 -12.43
CA THR A 45 1.32 -9.94 -12.40
C THR A 45 1.90 -9.10 -11.26
N HIS A 46 1.36 -7.91 -11.06
CA HIS A 46 1.79 -6.94 -10.05
C HIS A 46 0.61 -6.49 -9.20
N LEU A 47 0.92 -5.96 -8.02
CA LEU A 47 -0.07 -5.31 -7.17
C LEU A 47 0.32 -3.84 -6.99
N GLN A 48 -0.69 -2.99 -6.89
CA GLN A 48 -0.52 -1.60 -6.49
C GLN A 48 -1.44 -1.28 -5.33
N VAL A 49 -0.92 -0.65 -4.30
CA VAL A 49 -1.72 -0.06 -3.22
C VAL A 49 -1.73 1.44 -3.35
N ARG A 50 -2.90 2.04 -3.28
CA ARG A 50 -3.10 3.47 -3.13
C ARG A 50 -3.74 3.71 -1.79
N ALA A 51 -3.14 4.58 -0.97
CA ALA A 51 -3.67 4.85 0.34
C ALA A 51 -3.60 6.34 0.70
N ILE A 52 -4.60 6.78 1.46
CA ILE A 52 -4.66 8.09 2.09
C ILE A 52 -4.80 7.82 3.58
N VAL A 53 -3.79 8.17 4.37
CA VAL A 53 -3.64 7.63 5.73
C VAL A 53 -3.29 8.71 6.74
N ARG A 54 -3.89 8.57 7.93
CA ARG A 54 -3.56 9.30 9.14
C ARG A 54 -3.53 8.33 10.32
N THR A 55 -2.60 8.53 11.27
CA THR A 55 -2.53 7.74 12.49
C THR A 55 -2.87 8.56 13.72
N ASN A 56 -3.09 7.89 14.85
CA ASN A 56 -3.32 8.51 16.14
C ASN A 56 -2.02 8.96 16.85
N TYR A 57 -0.86 8.84 16.22
CA TYR A 57 0.41 9.27 16.79
C TYR A 57 0.45 10.78 17.03
N THR A 58 1.02 11.19 18.16
CA THR A 58 1.08 12.61 18.58
C THR A 58 2.50 13.13 18.82
N GLY A 59 3.53 12.27 18.65
CA GLY A 59 4.92 12.65 18.94
C GLY A 59 5.61 13.47 17.84
N ALA A 60 5.11 13.42 16.61
CA ALA A 60 5.63 14.17 15.46
C ALA A 60 4.54 14.37 14.40
N ASN A 61 4.77 15.27 13.44
CA ASN A 61 3.82 15.54 12.34
C ASN A 61 3.69 14.39 11.33
N SER A 62 4.55 13.41 11.41
CA SER A 62 4.48 12.18 10.58
C SER A 62 4.65 10.95 11.43
N ASP A 63 4.13 9.86 10.94
CA ASP A 63 4.33 8.50 11.45
C ASP A 63 4.77 7.60 10.29
N GLY A 64 5.30 6.41 10.60
CA GLY A 64 5.67 5.44 9.58
C GLY A 64 4.55 4.46 9.26
N LEU A 65 4.43 4.10 7.99
CA LEU A 65 3.62 2.98 7.54
C LEU A 65 4.51 1.76 7.36
N LYS A 66 4.21 0.69 8.09
CA LYS A 66 4.86 -0.61 7.95
C LYS A 66 4.06 -1.53 7.06
N ILE A 67 4.76 -2.40 6.33
CA ILE A 67 4.16 -3.44 5.52
C ILE A 67 4.80 -4.80 5.80
N ASN A 68 3.96 -5.81 5.96
CA ASN A 68 4.35 -7.21 6.05
C ASN A 68 3.56 -8.04 5.04
N PHE A 69 4.17 -9.09 4.52
CA PHE A 69 3.57 -10.03 3.59
C PHE A 69 3.34 -11.38 4.26
N ASN A 70 2.20 -12.02 4.01
CA ASN A 70 1.86 -13.37 4.46
C ASN A 70 2.00 -13.60 5.99
N GLY A 71 1.84 -12.54 6.80
CA GLY A 71 2.05 -12.62 8.24
C GLY A 71 3.49 -12.85 8.67
N ASP A 72 4.46 -12.81 7.74
CA ASP A 72 5.88 -12.98 8.05
C ASP A 72 6.42 -11.78 8.83
N THR A 73 7.01 -12.04 9.99
CA THR A 73 7.65 -11.04 10.86
C THR A 73 9.11 -11.38 11.14
N ALA A 74 9.67 -12.35 10.41
CA ALA A 74 11.09 -12.70 10.51
C ALA A 74 11.98 -11.56 10.00
N ASN A 75 13.23 -11.56 10.44
CA ASN A 75 14.22 -10.54 10.04
C ASN A 75 14.76 -10.78 8.62
N ASN A 76 13.87 -10.86 7.65
CA ASN A 76 14.17 -11.11 6.24
C ASN A 76 13.66 -10.00 5.31
N TYR A 77 13.44 -8.81 5.86
CA TYR A 77 13.10 -7.62 5.11
C TYR A 77 14.27 -6.63 5.07
N ALA A 78 14.32 -5.85 4.01
CA ALA A 78 15.21 -4.69 3.88
C ALA A 78 14.49 -3.56 3.15
N TRP A 79 14.88 -2.32 3.41
CA TRP A 79 14.31 -1.16 2.76
C TRP A 79 15.33 -0.02 2.66
N HIS A 80 15.17 0.81 1.63
CA HIS A 80 15.92 2.06 1.43
C HIS A 80 14.95 3.16 1.06
N GLN A 81 15.24 4.36 1.51
CA GLN A 81 14.43 5.52 1.17
C GLN A 81 15.27 6.78 1.06
N VAL A 82 14.83 7.68 0.19
CA VAL A 82 15.31 9.04 0.04
C VAL A 82 14.13 9.98 0.07
N GLY A 83 14.28 11.12 0.70
CA GLY A 83 13.20 12.09 0.81
C GLY A 83 13.68 13.48 1.18
N GLY A 84 12.73 14.37 1.40
CA GLY A 84 12.97 15.73 1.83
C GLY A 84 11.73 16.36 2.46
N ASN A 85 11.98 17.36 3.31
CA ASN A 85 10.92 18.11 4.01
C ASN A 85 10.81 19.58 3.54
N GLY A 86 11.33 19.86 2.36
CA GLY A 86 11.38 21.22 1.81
C GLY A 86 12.60 22.03 2.25
N ALA A 87 13.28 21.66 3.34
CA ALA A 87 14.49 22.33 3.84
C ALA A 87 15.72 21.40 3.79
N THR A 88 15.55 20.12 4.07
CA THR A 88 16.64 19.15 4.20
C THR A 88 16.27 17.87 3.44
N ALA A 89 17.22 17.34 2.68
CA ALA A 89 17.15 16.00 2.12
C ALA A 89 17.66 14.97 3.15
N PHE A 90 17.09 13.75 3.09
CA PHE A 90 17.53 12.64 3.93
C PHE A 90 17.58 11.34 3.14
N ALA A 91 18.38 10.40 3.61
CA ALA A 91 18.39 9.02 3.17
C ALA A 91 18.41 8.11 4.39
N GLN A 92 17.68 7.01 4.31
CA GLN A 92 17.58 6.03 5.39
C GLN A 92 17.57 4.61 4.85
N VAL A 93 18.01 3.67 5.68
CA VAL A 93 18.11 2.25 5.35
C VAL A 93 17.72 1.40 6.55
N GLY A 94 17.07 0.28 6.29
CA GLY A 94 16.91 -0.81 7.21
C GLY A 94 17.29 -2.11 6.53
N SER A 95 18.10 -2.92 7.20
CA SER A 95 18.48 -4.25 6.74
C SER A 95 18.22 -5.27 7.84
N THR A 96 17.82 -6.47 7.46
CA THR A 96 17.53 -7.55 8.41
C THR A 96 16.43 -7.15 9.41
N THR A 97 15.37 -6.53 8.91
CA THR A 97 14.23 -6.04 9.70
C THR A 97 13.06 -7.00 9.62
N GLY A 98 12.15 -6.96 10.60
CA GLY A 98 10.92 -7.75 10.61
C GLY A 98 9.77 -7.14 9.80
N THR A 99 10.01 -6.04 9.09
CA THR A 99 8.99 -5.31 8.31
C THR A 99 9.66 -4.34 7.33
N ILE A 100 8.95 -3.92 6.28
CA ILE A 100 9.38 -2.80 5.43
C ILE A 100 8.78 -1.51 5.98
N TYR A 101 9.62 -0.46 6.11
CA TYR A 101 9.15 0.91 6.28
C TYR A 101 8.71 1.43 4.91
N ALA A 102 7.41 1.42 4.66
CA ALA A 102 6.87 1.61 3.32
C ALA A 102 6.50 3.07 3.00
N ALA A 103 6.26 3.90 4.01
CA ALA A 103 5.88 5.30 3.78
C ALA A 103 5.98 6.14 5.04
N TYR A 104 6.10 7.46 4.87
CA TYR A 104 5.68 8.42 5.90
C TYR A 104 4.22 8.80 5.65
N ILE A 105 3.43 8.83 6.70
CA ILE A 105 2.00 9.15 6.69
C ILE A 105 1.69 10.23 7.73
N ALA A 106 0.57 10.93 7.57
CA ALA A 106 0.17 11.97 8.50
C ALA A 106 -0.14 11.40 9.89
N SER A 107 0.19 12.15 10.91
CA SER A 107 -0.09 11.83 12.32
C SER A 107 -1.18 12.75 12.91
N ASN A 108 -1.57 12.55 14.17
CA ASN A 108 -2.48 13.45 14.87
C ASN A 108 -1.88 14.83 15.19
N SER A 109 -0.54 14.97 15.10
CA SER A 109 0.11 16.27 15.28
C SER A 109 0.08 17.15 14.02
N THR A 110 -0.34 16.62 12.87
CA THR A 110 -0.66 17.44 11.68
C THR A 110 -1.98 18.20 11.89
N GLY A 111 -2.23 19.22 11.08
CA GLY A 111 -3.50 19.93 11.08
C GLY A 111 -4.71 18.98 10.93
N SER A 112 -5.86 19.40 11.45
CA SER A 112 -7.11 18.63 11.31
C SER A 112 -7.37 18.30 9.85
N ASN A 113 -7.85 17.07 9.59
CA ASN A 113 -8.19 16.59 8.25
C ASN A 113 -7.01 16.48 7.27
N THR A 114 -5.76 16.61 7.73
CA THR A 114 -4.57 16.33 6.93
C THR A 114 -4.30 14.84 6.92
N PHE A 115 -4.19 14.25 5.72
CA PHE A 115 -3.83 12.87 5.47
C PHE A 115 -2.61 12.82 4.55
N GLY A 116 -1.74 11.83 4.75
CA GLY A 116 -0.65 11.55 3.82
C GLY A 116 -1.12 10.61 2.72
N ALA A 117 -0.63 10.82 1.50
CA ALA A 117 -0.92 9.96 0.36
C ALA A 117 0.28 9.08 0.01
N THR A 118 0.05 7.82 -0.33
CA THR A 118 1.09 6.90 -0.79
C THR A 118 0.61 6.00 -1.91
N ILE A 119 1.54 5.72 -2.83
CA ILE A 119 1.41 4.67 -3.84
C ILE A 119 2.53 3.66 -3.59
N ILE A 120 2.18 2.38 -3.54
CA ILE A 120 3.11 1.27 -3.33
C ILE A 120 2.91 0.26 -4.43
N ASP A 121 3.93 0.02 -5.25
CA ASP A 121 3.94 -1.04 -6.26
C ASP A 121 4.66 -2.27 -5.71
N VAL A 122 4.02 -3.43 -5.78
CA VAL A 122 4.62 -4.73 -5.45
C VAL A 122 4.74 -5.53 -6.73
N LEU A 123 5.99 -5.73 -7.19
CA LEU A 123 6.26 -6.30 -8.49
C LEU A 123 6.35 -7.83 -8.42
N ASP A 124 5.80 -8.51 -9.44
CA ASP A 124 5.86 -9.96 -9.60
C ASP A 124 5.48 -10.74 -8.32
N TYR A 125 4.44 -10.29 -7.64
CA TYR A 125 4.08 -10.74 -6.29
C TYR A 125 3.86 -12.25 -6.16
N ARG A 126 3.50 -12.94 -7.23
CA ARG A 126 3.25 -14.40 -7.25
C ARG A 126 4.41 -15.24 -7.78
N ASN A 127 5.48 -14.60 -8.29
CA ASN A 127 6.62 -15.33 -8.85
C ASN A 127 7.42 -16.01 -7.74
N THR A 128 7.57 -17.33 -7.80
CA THR A 128 8.26 -18.12 -6.76
C THR A 128 9.75 -18.34 -7.03
N ASN A 129 10.31 -17.74 -8.08
CA ASN A 129 11.71 -17.86 -8.44
C ASN A 129 12.58 -16.68 -7.96
N LYS A 130 11.97 -15.65 -7.37
CA LYS A 130 12.68 -14.45 -6.90
C LYS A 130 12.05 -13.86 -5.65
N TYR A 131 12.83 -13.09 -4.92
CA TYR A 131 12.35 -12.29 -3.80
C TYR A 131 11.37 -11.21 -4.26
N LYS A 132 10.54 -10.74 -3.35
CA LYS A 132 9.54 -9.73 -3.65
C LYS A 132 10.10 -8.34 -3.43
N THR A 133 9.97 -7.50 -4.44
CA THR A 133 10.43 -6.12 -4.41
C THR A 133 9.23 -5.19 -4.50
N LEU A 134 9.23 -4.16 -3.69
CA LEU A 134 8.30 -3.05 -3.78
C LEU A 134 9.04 -1.73 -3.99
N ARG A 135 8.33 -0.74 -4.53
CA ARG A 135 8.72 0.68 -4.52
C ARG A 135 7.52 1.50 -4.05
N ASN A 136 7.80 2.66 -3.49
CA ASN A 136 6.75 3.57 -3.05
C ASN A 136 7.09 5.02 -3.37
N LEU A 137 6.04 5.83 -3.46
CA LEU A 137 6.10 7.27 -3.46
C LEU A 137 5.05 7.77 -2.47
N THR A 138 5.47 8.59 -1.52
CA THR A 138 4.59 9.14 -0.50
C THR A 138 4.79 10.63 -0.33
N GLY A 139 3.72 11.32 0.05
CA GLY A 139 3.74 12.73 0.35
C GLY A 139 2.76 13.11 1.45
N ILE A 140 3.21 14.02 2.30
CA ILE A 140 2.42 14.72 3.30
C ILE A 140 2.65 16.21 3.09
N ASP A 141 1.59 16.99 2.97
CA ASP A 141 1.65 18.44 3.00
C ASP A 141 0.83 18.95 4.18
N ASN A 142 1.40 19.80 4.96
CA ASN A 142 0.79 20.40 6.15
C ASN A 142 1.00 21.92 6.17
N ASN A 143 0.71 22.57 5.03
CA ASN A 143 0.73 24.02 4.88
C ASN A 143 2.03 24.68 5.39
N GLY A 144 3.15 24.36 4.73
CA GLY A 144 4.48 24.88 5.06
C GLY A 144 5.40 23.89 5.78
N ASN A 145 4.85 22.78 6.28
CA ASN A 145 5.61 21.62 6.70
C ASN A 145 5.12 20.43 5.90
N GLY A 146 6.01 19.70 5.31
CA GLY A 146 5.65 18.56 4.48
C GLY A 146 6.80 17.58 4.37
N LEU A 147 6.54 16.48 3.73
CA LEU A 147 7.53 15.45 3.48
C LEU A 147 7.18 14.71 2.20
N LEU A 148 8.16 14.59 1.33
CA LEU A 148 8.10 13.72 0.16
C LEU A 148 9.15 12.63 0.30
N MET A 149 8.80 11.38 -0.03
CA MET A 149 9.72 10.25 0.04
C MET A 149 9.51 9.30 -1.13
N LEU A 150 10.61 8.83 -1.68
CA LEU A 150 10.71 7.69 -2.58
C LEU A 150 11.43 6.55 -1.85
N GLY A 151 10.89 5.35 -1.92
CA GLY A 151 11.47 4.20 -1.25
C GLY A 151 11.40 2.91 -2.06
N SER A 152 12.20 1.96 -1.64
CA SER A 152 12.16 0.57 -2.08
C SER A 152 12.19 -0.37 -0.90
N GLY A 153 11.58 -1.54 -1.06
CA GLY A 153 11.59 -2.59 -0.06
C GLY A 153 11.81 -3.96 -0.68
N LEU A 154 12.42 -4.84 0.07
CA LEU A 154 12.69 -6.22 -0.29
C LEU A 154 12.15 -7.15 0.80
N TRP A 155 11.40 -8.16 0.42
CA TRP A 155 11.10 -9.33 1.24
C TRP A 155 11.90 -10.51 0.70
N GLN A 156 12.86 -11.00 1.49
CA GLN A 156 13.77 -12.09 1.15
C GLN A 156 13.07 -13.45 1.29
N ASN A 157 11.97 -13.60 0.58
CA ASN A 157 11.17 -14.82 0.51
C ASN A 157 10.65 -14.99 -0.92
N THR A 158 10.70 -16.22 -1.41
CA THR A 158 10.24 -16.55 -2.76
C THR A 158 8.75 -16.91 -2.83
N ASN A 159 8.08 -17.12 -1.70
CA ASN A 159 6.65 -17.43 -1.68
C ASN A 159 5.82 -16.37 -2.40
N ALA A 160 4.77 -16.79 -3.08
CA ALA A 160 3.77 -15.87 -3.60
C ALA A 160 3.12 -15.07 -2.45
N ILE A 161 2.86 -13.79 -2.66
CA ILE A 161 2.15 -12.97 -1.68
C ILE A 161 0.65 -13.27 -1.78
N THR A 162 0.06 -13.70 -0.67
CA THR A 162 -1.37 -14.00 -0.53
C THR A 162 -2.06 -13.06 0.47
N SER A 163 -1.27 -12.36 1.29
CA SER A 163 -1.79 -11.28 2.14
C SER A 163 -0.79 -10.13 2.27
N ILE A 164 -1.32 -8.93 2.48
CA ILE A 164 -0.57 -7.70 2.74
C ILE A 164 -1.16 -7.04 3.97
N LYS A 165 -0.34 -6.83 5.00
CA LYS A 165 -0.74 -6.19 6.25
C LYS A 165 -0.02 -4.86 6.42
N PHE A 166 -0.78 -3.85 6.78
CA PHE A 166 -0.32 -2.50 7.11
C PHE A 166 -0.48 -2.24 8.60
N THR A 167 0.56 -1.69 9.22
CA THR A 167 0.55 -1.21 10.61
C THR A 167 1.30 0.13 10.70
N GLN A 168 1.17 0.80 11.83
CA GLN A 168 1.85 2.05 12.12
C GLN A 168 3.24 1.76 12.71
N TRP A 169 4.16 2.73 12.63
CA TRP A 169 5.47 2.62 13.27
C TRP A 169 5.39 2.97 14.77
N ASP A 170 4.93 4.16 15.09
CA ASP A 170 4.84 4.70 16.45
C ASP A 170 3.39 4.79 16.96
N GLY A 171 2.43 5.00 16.07
CA GLY A 171 1.02 4.98 16.40
C GLY A 171 0.49 3.59 16.76
N THR A 172 -0.71 3.55 17.30
CA THR A 172 -1.40 2.32 17.68
C THR A 172 -2.64 2.05 16.83
N SER A 173 -3.10 3.06 16.08
CA SER A 173 -4.24 2.90 15.17
C SER A 173 -4.18 3.87 13.98
N PHE A 174 -4.75 3.45 12.87
CA PHE A 174 -5.17 4.32 11.78
C PHE A 174 -6.42 5.06 12.20
N ASN A 175 -6.49 6.35 11.88
CA ASN A 175 -7.66 7.17 12.19
C ASN A 175 -8.80 6.90 11.20
N GLN A 176 -10.01 7.22 11.65
CA GLN A 176 -11.19 7.26 10.81
C GLN A 176 -10.91 8.02 9.50
N HIS A 177 -11.51 7.56 8.41
CA HIS A 177 -11.33 8.05 7.04
C HIS A 177 -10.00 7.68 6.38
N SER A 178 -9.06 7.03 7.08
CA SER A 178 -7.94 6.40 6.38
C SER A 178 -8.47 5.37 5.39
N HIS A 179 -7.91 5.39 4.19
CA HIS A 179 -8.41 4.61 3.07
C HIS A 179 -7.28 3.88 2.37
N PHE A 180 -7.47 2.60 2.11
CA PHE A 180 -6.53 1.72 1.42
C PHE A 180 -7.26 1.03 0.28
N ALA A 181 -6.72 1.10 -0.91
CA ALA A 181 -7.24 0.40 -2.08
C ALA A 181 -6.14 -0.45 -2.71
N LEU A 182 -6.42 -1.74 -2.89
CA LEU A 182 -5.55 -2.72 -3.54
C LEU A 182 -6.01 -2.91 -4.98
N TYR A 183 -5.08 -2.83 -5.90
CA TYR A 183 -5.28 -3.04 -7.33
C TYR A 183 -4.38 -4.15 -7.84
N GLY A 184 -4.88 -4.89 -8.82
CA GLY A 184 -4.14 -5.83 -9.63
C GLY A 184 -3.75 -5.22 -10.96
N CYS A 185 -2.51 -5.44 -11.38
CA CYS A 185 -1.99 -4.98 -12.66
C CYS A 185 -1.50 -6.20 -13.46
N LYS A 186 -1.88 -6.30 -14.74
CA LYS A 186 -1.32 -7.27 -15.68
C LYS A 186 -0.14 -6.65 -16.42
N SER A 187 0.88 -7.44 -16.66
CA SER A 187 1.86 -7.09 -17.71
C SER A 187 1.34 -7.57 -19.05
N ALA A 188 1.59 -6.80 -20.09
CA ALA A 188 1.31 -7.18 -21.46
C ALA A 188 2.08 -8.44 -21.84
#